data_b636a6daf868ef191b288ccbf02c6161
#
_entry.id   b636a6daf868ef191b288ccbf02c6161
#
_cell.length_a   1.000
_cell.length_b   1.000
_cell.length_c   1.000
_cell.angle_alpha   90.00
_cell.angle_beta   90.00
_cell.angle_gamma   90.00
#
_symmetry.space_group_name_H-M   'P 1'
#
loop_
_entity.id
_entity.type
_entity.pdbx_description
1 polymer ?
#
loop_
_entity_poly.entity_id
_entity_poly.type
_entity_poly.pdbx_seq_one_letter_code
_entity_poly.pdbx_strand_id
1 'polypeptide(L)'
;NGWRVETALPLLGSHQCENAGIAAALCRLIGGVTPDDIGRGLRNAHWPGRFEVMDRSPLVVLDGAHNPGSCAGIAETLSTFEYYELHLVFGAMGDKDVPELVAELPAADAVYACGPDFDRAEAPESVAAIVEGDGRAGAIDRFDTVSAALDDALDAAEPDDAILVCGSLFVVAEARRRWSHP
;
A
#
# COMPACT_ATOMS: atom_id res chain seq x y z
N ASN A 1 34.52 -5.95 -18.36
CA ASN A 1 33.71 -4.75 -18.60
C ASN A 1 32.42 -4.86 -17.78
N GLY A 2 32.41 -4.26 -16.58
CA GLY A 2 31.25 -4.25 -15.70
C GLY A 2 30.15 -3.39 -16.28
N TRP A 3 29.00 -3.99 -16.60
CA TRP A 3 27.80 -3.29 -16.99
C TRP A 3 27.15 -2.73 -15.71
N ARG A 4 26.99 -1.43 -15.62
CA ARG A 4 26.50 -0.75 -14.41
C ARG A 4 25.43 0.26 -14.81
N VAL A 5 24.34 0.29 -14.05
CA VAL A 5 23.29 1.31 -14.11
C VAL A 5 23.26 2.01 -12.78
N GLU A 6 23.42 3.33 -12.77
CA GLU A 6 23.21 4.17 -11.60
C GLU A 6 21.95 5.01 -11.81
N THR A 7 21.01 4.92 -10.88
CA THR A 7 19.75 5.64 -11.01
C THR A 7 19.09 5.83 -9.64
N ALA A 8 18.24 6.86 -9.50
CA ALA A 8 17.28 6.94 -8.44
C ALA A 8 16.01 6.20 -8.87
N LEU A 9 15.37 5.48 -7.95
CA LEU A 9 14.10 4.82 -8.18
C LEU A 9 13.00 5.58 -7.43
N PRO A 10 11.92 6.03 -8.07
CA PRO A 10 10.84 6.74 -7.39
C PRO A 10 9.89 5.82 -6.63
N LEU A 11 9.94 4.50 -6.88
CA LEU A 11 9.14 3.51 -6.17
C LEU A 11 9.78 3.21 -4.79
N LEU A 12 8.99 3.29 -3.74
CA LEU A 12 9.44 3.12 -2.36
C LEU A 12 9.42 1.65 -1.93
N GLY A 13 10.35 1.28 -1.03
CA GLY A 13 10.52 -0.07 -0.50
C GLY A 13 11.76 -0.79 -1.04
N SER A 14 12.43 -1.55 -0.17
CA SER A 14 13.66 -2.31 -0.48
C SER A 14 13.44 -3.31 -1.62
N HIS A 15 12.29 -3.98 -1.63
CA HIS A 15 11.88 -4.91 -2.68
C HIS A 15 11.77 -4.27 -4.07
N GLN A 16 11.54 -2.95 -4.16
CA GLN A 16 11.50 -2.26 -5.46
C GLN A 16 12.90 -2.11 -6.06
N CYS A 17 13.93 -2.05 -5.23
CA CYS A 17 15.32 -2.07 -5.72
C CYS A 17 15.65 -3.43 -6.36
N GLU A 18 15.18 -4.53 -5.76
CA GLU A 18 15.33 -5.87 -6.32
C GLU A 18 14.59 -6.01 -7.65
N ASN A 19 13.32 -5.56 -7.69
CA ASN A 19 12.50 -5.54 -8.92
C ASN A 19 13.18 -4.74 -10.03
N ALA A 20 13.73 -3.57 -9.71
CA ALA A 20 14.48 -2.74 -10.66
C ALA A 20 15.74 -3.45 -11.16
N GLY A 21 16.46 -4.16 -10.29
CA GLY A 21 17.62 -4.99 -10.66
C GLY A 21 17.26 -6.11 -11.63
N ILE A 22 16.15 -6.82 -11.35
CA ILE A 22 15.62 -7.87 -12.24
C ILE A 22 15.20 -7.27 -13.59
N ALA A 23 14.48 -6.16 -13.60
CA ALA A 23 14.07 -5.48 -14.83
C ALA A 23 15.27 -5.04 -15.66
N ALA A 24 16.31 -4.46 -15.03
CA ALA A 24 17.55 -4.09 -15.70
C ALA A 24 18.28 -5.30 -16.30
N ALA A 25 18.33 -6.42 -15.58
CA ALA A 25 18.94 -7.65 -16.07
C ALA A 25 18.18 -8.22 -17.27
N LEU A 26 16.86 -8.22 -17.24
CA LEU A 26 16.02 -8.66 -18.37
C LEU A 26 16.20 -7.76 -19.58
N CYS A 27 16.22 -6.45 -19.43
CA CYS A 27 16.47 -5.51 -20.51
C CYS A 27 17.84 -5.75 -21.17
N ARG A 28 18.87 -6.03 -20.36
CA ARG A 28 20.19 -6.40 -20.85
C ARG A 28 20.17 -7.68 -21.67
N LEU A 29 19.43 -8.72 -21.24
CA LEU A 29 19.32 -10.00 -21.94
C LEU A 29 18.58 -9.86 -23.28
N ILE A 30 17.53 -9.04 -23.33
CA ILE A 30 16.79 -8.75 -24.56
C ILE A 30 17.67 -7.99 -25.54
N GLY A 31 18.53 -7.09 -25.04
CA GLY A 31 19.43 -6.27 -25.86
C GLY A 31 18.73 -5.06 -26.50
N GLY A 32 19.51 -4.28 -27.27
CA GLY A 32 18.97 -3.11 -27.99
C GLY A 32 18.78 -1.86 -27.12
N VAL A 33 19.14 -1.89 -25.84
CA VAL A 33 19.09 -0.76 -24.92
C VAL A 33 20.45 -0.55 -24.24
N THR A 34 20.77 0.70 -23.92
CA THR A 34 21.98 1.07 -23.20
C THR A 34 21.73 1.12 -21.69
N PRO A 35 22.78 1.10 -20.84
CA PRO A 35 22.63 1.36 -19.40
C PRO A 35 21.93 2.69 -19.09
N ASP A 36 22.19 3.73 -19.89
CA ASP A 36 21.57 5.06 -19.73
C ASP A 36 20.06 5.03 -20.05
N ASP A 37 19.64 4.24 -21.05
CA ASP A 37 18.23 4.05 -21.38
C ASP A 37 17.49 3.38 -20.24
N ILE A 38 18.08 2.34 -19.65
CA ILE A 38 17.52 1.64 -18.49
C ILE A 38 17.45 2.57 -17.29
N GLY A 39 18.53 3.31 -17.00
CA GLY A 39 18.55 4.29 -15.91
C GLY A 39 17.47 5.36 -16.07
N ARG A 40 17.21 5.85 -17.29
CA ARG A 40 16.10 6.77 -17.57
C ARG A 40 14.74 6.11 -17.35
N GLY A 41 14.55 4.89 -17.84
CA GLY A 41 13.31 4.13 -17.66
C GLY A 41 12.99 3.93 -16.16
N LEU A 42 13.96 3.53 -15.37
CA LEU A 42 13.81 3.32 -13.93
C LEU A 42 13.49 4.62 -13.18
N ARG A 43 14.14 5.75 -13.53
CA ARG A 43 13.84 7.06 -12.93
C ARG A 43 12.43 7.57 -13.22
N ASN A 44 11.86 7.15 -14.33
CA ASN A 44 10.51 7.53 -14.77
C ASN A 44 9.47 6.45 -14.43
N ALA A 45 9.85 5.39 -13.70
CA ALA A 45 8.92 4.36 -13.30
C ALA A 45 7.82 4.95 -12.41
N HIS A 46 6.57 4.75 -12.82
CA HIS A 46 5.39 5.14 -12.07
C HIS A 46 4.44 3.97 -12.01
N TRP A 47 4.04 3.58 -10.80
CA TRP A 47 3.12 2.47 -10.60
C TRP A 47 2.10 2.85 -9.51
N PRO A 48 0.92 3.29 -9.90
CA PRO A 48 -0.13 3.65 -8.94
C PRO A 48 -0.47 2.50 -8.00
N GLY A 49 -0.69 2.83 -6.72
CA GLY A 49 -1.03 1.84 -5.70
C GLY A 49 0.13 0.91 -5.30
N ARG A 50 1.37 1.35 -5.45
CA ARG A 50 2.58 0.70 -4.92
C ARG A 50 3.31 1.67 -4.01
N PHE A 51 2.99 1.62 -2.73
CA PHE A 51 3.41 2.59 -1.71
C PHE A 51 3.33 4.03 -2.24
N GLU A 52 2.17 4.34 -2.83
CA GLU A 52 1.91 5.63 -3.47
C GLU A 52 1.56 6.66 -2.40
N VAL A 53 2.44 7.65 -2.22
CA VAL A 53 2.21 8.76 -1.29
C VAL A 53 1.29 9.78 -1.96
N MET A 54 0.08 9.92 -1.43
CA MET A 54 -0.95 10.83 -1.95
C MET A 54 -0.93 12.18 -1.27
N ASP A 55 -0.58 12.22 0.02
CA ASP A 55 -0.45 13.44 0.82
C ASP A 55 0.65 13.24 1.87
N ARG A 56 1.11 14.34 2.48
CA ARG A 56 2.22 14.33 3.45
C ARG A 56 1.85 14.94 4.81
N SER A 57 0.65 15.47 4.97
CA SER A 57 0.17 16.05 6.23
C SER A 57 -1.37 16.00 6.30
N PRO A 58 -1.95 14.92 6.84
CA PRO A 58 -1.31 13.67 7.28
C PRO A 58 -0.61 12.90 6.13
N LEU A 59 0.28 11.98 6.49
CA LEU A 59 0.91 11.10 5.50
C LEU A 59 -0.13 10.10 4.98
N VAL A 60 -0.56 10.22 3.73
CA VAL A 60 -1.50 9.26 3.12
C VAL A 60 -0.79 8.36 2.14
N VAL A 61 -0.85 7.04 2.38
CA VAL A 61 -0.21 6.01 1.56
C VAL A 61 -1.24 5.02 1.03
N LEU A 62 -1.21 4.76 -0.27
CA LEU A 62 -2.01 3.72 -0.92
C LEU A 62 -1.09 2.56 -1.37
N ASP A 63 -1.38 1.34 -0.95
CA ASP A 63 -0.66 0.14 -1.42
C ASP A 63 -1.60 -1.05 -1.66
N GLY A 64 -1.52 -1.63 -2.84
CA GLY A 64 -2.32 -2.78 -3.25
C GLY A 64 -1.84 -4.13 -2.70
N ALA A 65 -1.14 -4.16 -1.56
CA ALA A 65 -0.75 -5.40 -0.91
C ALA A 65 -1.98 -6.26 -0.58
N HIS A 66 -1.87 -7.55 -0.89
CA HIS A 66 -2.96 -8.51 -0.80
C HIS A 66 -2.47 -9.95 -0.55
N ASN A 67 -1.24 -10.10 -0.08
CA ASN A 67 -0.64 -11.34 0.39
C ASN A 67 0.34 -11.02 1.54
N PRO A 68 0.69 -12.01 2.41
CA PRO A 68 1.51 -11.78 3.58
C PRO A 68 2.84 -11.08 3.27
N GLY A 69 3.57 -11.55 2.25
CA GLY A 69 4.86 -10.96 1.89
C GLY A 69 4.76 -9.49 1.45
N SER A 70 3.68 -9.10 0.75
CA SER A 70 3.46 -7.69 0.38
C SER A 70 3.04 -6.84 1.58
N CYS A 71 2.28 -7.40 2.52
CA CYS A 71 1.93 -6.71 3.78
C CYS A 71 3.16 -6.45 4.64
N ALA A 72 4.05 -7.45 4.79
CA ALA A 72 5.34 -7.27 5.46
C ALA A 72 6.21 -6.19 4.79
N GLY A 73 6.22 -6.13 3.46
CA GLY A 73 6.94 -5.10 2.70
C GLY A 73 6.41 -3.69 2.92
N ILE A 74 5.08 -3.53 3.11
CA ILE A 74 4.51 -2.24 3.52
C ILE A 74 4.98 -1.88 4.92
N ALA A 75 4.87 -2.80 5.89
CA ALA A 75 5.26 -2.56 7.27
C ALA A 75 6.74 -2.12 7.36
N GLU A 76 7.65 -2.80 6.64
CA GLU A 76 9.05 -2.41 6.53
C GLU A 76 9.20 -1.01 5.94
N THR A 77 8.50 -0.72 4.83
CA THR A 77 8.63 0.58 4.16
C THR A 77 8.06 1.71 5.01
N LEU A 78 6.89 1.50 5.62
CA LEU A 78 6.23 2.50 6.46
C LEU A 78 7.07 2.83 7.71
N SER A 79 7.80 1.84 8.26
CA SER A 79 8.70 2.05 9.41
C SER A 79 9.86 3.03 9.14
N THR A 80 10.09 3.40 7.88
CA THR A 80 11.08 4.42 7.50
C THR A 80 10.53 5.85 7.55
N PHE A 81 9.24 6.02 7.80
CA PHE A 81 8.59 7.31 7.95
C PHE A 81 8.35 7.61 9.44
N GLU A 82 8.38 8.89 9.78
CA GLU A 82 8.01 9.37 11.11
C GLU A 82 6.52 9.78 11.09
N TYR A 83 5.74 9.26 12.01
CA TYR A 83 4.34 9.61 12.24
C TYR A 83 3.99 9.34 13.70
N TYR A 84 2.89 9.93 14.20
CA TYR A 84 2.46 9.81 15.60
C TYR A 84 1.48 8.65 15.77
N GLU A 85 0.35 8.66 15.08
CA GLU A 85 -0.64 7.58 15.05
C GLU A 85 -0.79 7.00 13.65
N LEU A 86 -1.18 5.72 13.57
CA LEU A 86 -1.47 5.03 12.32
C LEU A 86 -2.96 4.73 12.21
N HIS A 87 -3.58 5.30 11.19
CA HIS A 87 -4.94 5.02 10.74
C HIS A 87 -4.88 4.02 9.58
N LEU A 88 -5.44 2.83 9.75
CA LEU A 88 -5.43 1.76 8.76
C LEU A 88 -6.81 1.60 8.11
N VAL A 89 -6.97 2.03 6.85
CA VAL A 89 -8.13 1.71 6.02
C VAL A 89 -7.87 0.37 5.34
N PHE A 90 -8.59 -0.67 5.76
CA PHE A 90 -8.30 -2.04 5.33
C PHE A 90 -9.53 -2.77 4.82
N GLY A 91 -9.38 -3.38 3.65
CA GLY A 91 -10.39 -4.26 3.08
C GLY A 91 -9.74 -5.32 2.20
N ALA A 92 -10.29 -6.52 2.22
CA ALA A 92 -9.71 -7.68 1.54
C ALA A 92 -10.73 -8.35 0.60
N MET A 93 -10.21 -9.24 -0.24
CA MET A 93 -11.05 -10.13 -1.06
C MET A 93 -11.27 -11.43 -0.29
N GLY A 94 -12.49 -12.00 -0.39
CA GLY A 94 -12.89 -13.21 0.34
C GLY A 94 -12.19 -14.50 -0.07
N ASP A 95 -11.33 -14.47 -1.11
CA ASP A 95 -10.46 -15.58 -1.50
C ASP A 95 -9.08 -15.53 -0.81
N LYS A 96 -8.84 -14.56 0.08
CA LYS A 96 -7.58 -14.36 0.78
C LYS A 96 -7.63 -14.88 2.22
N ASP A 97 -6.48 -15.30 2.72
CA ASP A 97 -6.31 -15.58 4.15
C ASP A 97 -6.11 -14.26 4.90
N VAL A 98 -7.24 -13.63 5.25
CA VAL A 98 -7.24 -12.30 5.89
C VAL A 98 -6.47 -12.30 7.21
N PRO A 99 -6.57 -13.31 8.09
CA PRO A 99 -5.73 -13.43 9.27
C PRO A 99 -4.23 -13.36 8.98
N GLU A 100 -3.75 -14.05 7.94
CA GLU A 100 -2.34 -13.99 7.56
C GLU A 100 -1.93 -12.59 7.04
N LEU A 101 -2.84 -11.89 6.34
CA LEU A 101 -2.57 -10.52 5.90
C LEU A 101 -2.43 -9.57 7.10
N VAL A 102 -3.39 -9.64 8.02
CA VAL A 102 -3.44 -8.78 9.22
C VAL A 102 -2.20 -9.00 10.08
N ALA A 103 -1.75 -10.26 10.24
CA ALA A 103 -0.57 -10.61 11.03
C ALA A 103 0.73 -9.94 10.55
N GLU A 104 0.83 -9.59 9.28
CA GLU A 104 2.02 -8.95 8.69
C GLU A 104 1.90 -7.42 8.57
N LEU A 105 0.71 -6.85 8.78
CA LEU A 105 0.52 -5.40 8.76
C LEU A 105 1.08 -4.74 10.04
N PRO A 106 1.44 -3.46 10.01
CA PRO A 106 1.82 -2.74 11.22
C PRO A 106 0.64 -2.68 12.20
N ALA A 107 0.93 -2.63 13.50
CA ALA A 107 -0.08 -2.30 14.51
C ALA A 107 -0.63 -0.89 14.22
N ALA A 108 -1.93 -0.71 14.39
CA ALA A 108 -2.60 0.56 14.09
C ALA A 108 -3.37 1.09 15.29
N ASP A 109 -3.37 2.41 15.46
CA ASP A 109 -4.12 3.08 16.54
C ASP A 109 -5.61 3.09 16.23
N ALA A 110 -5.99 3.19 14.95
CA ALA A 110 -7.36 3.04 14.48
C ALA A 110 -7.43 2.22 13.18
N VAL A 111 -8.43 1.34 13.06
CA VAL A 111 -8.70 0.54 11.86
C VAL A 111 -10.10 0.83 11.35
N TYR A 112 -10.19 1.14 10.08
CA TYR A 112 -11.39 1.43 9.32
C TYR A 112 -11.64 0.24 8.39
N ALA A 113 -12.32 -0.78 8.89
CA ALA A 113 -12.64 -1.99 8.16
C ALA A 113 -13.69 -1.70 7.09
N CYS A 114 -13.39 -2.01 5.83
CA CYS A 114 -14.27 -1.72 4.71
C CYS A 114 -14.27 -2.83 3.66
N GLY A 115 -15.22 -2.79 2.73
CA GLY A 115 -15.26 -3.64 1.55
C GLY A 115 -15.24 -2.81 0.26
N PRO A 116 -14.44 -3.18 -0.76
CA PRO A 116 -14.59 -2.59 -2.08
C PRO A 116 -15.93 -2.99 -2.71
N ASP A 117 -16.47 -2.15 -3.60
CA ASP A 117 -17.67 -2.47 -4.37
C ASP A 117 -17.39 -3.58 -5.38
N PHE A 118 -17.32 -4.80 -4.87
CA PHE A 118 -17.03 -6.00 -5.64
C PHE A 118 -17.65 -7.24 -5.00
N ASP A 119 -18.35 -8.07 -5.80
CA ASP A 119 -19.13 -9.25 -5.33
C ASP A 119 -18.33 -10.26 -4.48
N ARG A 120 -17.01 -10.28 -4.61
CA ARG A 120 -16.11 -11.19 -3.87
C ARG A 120 -15.33 -10.50 -2.75
N ALA A 121 -15.75 -9.30 -2.36
CA ALA A 121 -15.14 -8.62 -1.21
C ALA A 121 -15.45 -9.39 0.08
N GLU A 122 -14.49 -9.42 1.01
CA GLU A 122 -14.76 -9.84 2.38
C GLU A 122 -15.66 -8.80 3.05
N ALA A 123 -16.62 -9.27 3.84
CA ALA A 123 -17.54 -8.39 4.55
C ALA A 123 -16.80 -7.53 5.59
N PRO A 124 -17.09 -6.23 5.73
CA PRO A 124 -16.44 -5.36 6.71
C PRO A 124 -16.53 -5.89 8.14
N GLU A 125 -17.63 -6.55 8.51
CA GLU A 125 -17.82 -7.17 9.82
C GLU A 125 -16.83 -8.32 10.05
N SER A 126 -16.57 -9.13 9.02
CA SER A 126 -15.62 -10.24 9.08
C SER A 126 -14.18 -9.69 9.19
N VAL A 127 -13.84 -8.69 8.39
CA VAL A 127 -12.54 -8.00 8.45
C VAL A 127 -12.30 -7.44 9.86
N ALA A 128 -13.27 -6.71 10.40
CA ALA A 128 -13.18 -6.11 11.74
C ALA A 128 -13.00 -7.18 12.82
N ALA A 129 -13.76 -8.28 12.78
CA ALA A 129 -13.63 -9.37 13.74
C ALA A 129 -12.26 -10.06 13.70
N ILE A 130 -11.66 -10.19 12.51
CA ILE A 130 -10.31 -10.75 12.34
C ILE A 130 -9.27 -9.81 12.94
N VAL A 131 -9.36 -8.50 12.67
CA VAL A 131 -8.45 -7.48 13.22
C VAL A 131 -8.58 -7.42 14.75
N GLU A 132 -9.80 -7.47 15.28
CA GLU A 132 -10.05 -7.52 16.74
C GLU A 132 -9.42 -8.76 17.37
N GLY A 133 -9.54 -9.91 16.70
CA GLY A 133 -8.93 -11.18 17.14
C GLY A 133 -7.40 -11.17 17.12
N ASP A 134 -6.77 -10.40 16.26
CA ASP A 134 -5.31 -10.22 16.23
C ASP A 134 -4.79 -9.37 17.41
N GLY A 135 -5.58 -8.42 17.89
CA GLY A 135 -5.32 -7.65 19.13
C GLY A 135 -4.25 -6.56 19.00
N ARG A 136 -3.84 -6.16 17.80
CA ARG A 136 -2.86 -5.09 17.55
C ARG A 136 -3.46 -3.77 17.08
N ALA A 137 -4.79 -3.69 17.04
CA ALA A 137 -5.51 -2.46 16.74
C ALA A 137 -6.03 -1.80 18.02
N GLY A 138 -6.01 -0.47 18.04
CA GLY A 138 -6.66 0.32 19.09
C GLY A 138 -8.17 0.39 18.89
N ALA A 139 -8.68 1.36 18.14
CA ALA A 139 -10.08 1.45 17.75
C ALA A 139 -10.37 0.68 16.46
N ILE A 140 -11.58 0.14 16.29
CA ILE A 140 -11.98 -0.55 15.06
C ILE A 140 -13.40 -0.13 14.70
N ASP A 141 -13.55 0.50 13.53
CA ASP A 141 -14.82 0.92 12.96
C ASP A 141 -15.10 0.21 11.65
N ARG A 142 -16.38 0.13 11.25
CA ARG A 142 -16.86 -0.60 10.07
C ARG A 142 -17.58 0.33 9.12
N PHE A 143 -17.28 0.19 7.84
CA PHE A 143 -17.81 1.04 6.79
C PHE A 143 -18.26 0.19 5.59
N ASP A 144 -19.41 0.52 5.03
CA ASP A 144 -19.95 -0.17 3.84
C ASP A 144 -19.11 0.11 2.57
N THR A 145 -18.35 1.21 2.54
CA THR A 145 -17.56 1.61 1.37
C THR A 145 -16.17 2.08 1.76
N VAL A 146 -15.22 1.90 0.85
CA VAL A 146 -13.86 2.40 0.99
C VAL A 146 -13.84 3.94 1.10
N SER A 147 -14.73 4.63 0.36
CA SER A 147 -14.80 6.09 0.42
C SER A 147 -15.19 6.59 1.80
N ALA A 148 -16.23 5.98 2.42
CA ALA A 148 -16.66 6.38 3.77
C ALA A 148 -15.58 6.11 4.81
N ALA A 149 -14.91 4.95 4.75
CA ALA A 149 -13.79 4.60 5.62
C ALA A 149 -12.62 5.59 5.49
N LEU A 150 -12.27 5.97 4.26
CA LEU A 150 -11.20 6.92 4.01
C LEU A 150 -11.57 8.34 4.44
N ASP A 151 -12.81 8.78 4.22
CA ASP A 151 -13.28 10.09 4.65
C ASP A 151 -13.22 10.21 6.17
N ASP A 152 -13.67 9.19 6.90
CA ASP A 152 -13.63 9.16 8.37
C ASP A 152 -12.17 9.13 8.89
N ALA A 153 -11.30 8.33 8.27
CA ALA A 153 -9.88 8.31 8.62
C ALA A 153 -9.20 9.68 8.39
N LEU A 154 -9.54 10.37 7.30
CA LEU A 154 -9.01 11.70 7.00
C LEU A 154 -9.54 12.78 7.96
N ASP A 155 -10.79 12.65 8.41
CA ASP A 155 -11.39 13.58 9.38
C ASP A 155 -10.84 13.37 10.79
N ALA A 156 -10.41 12.15 11.13
CA ALA A 156 -9.84 11.80 12.44
C ALA A 156 -8.34 12.11 12.55
N ALA A 157 -7.59 11.97 11.45
CA ALA A 157 -6.14 12.08 11.47
C ALA A 157 -5.66 13.53 11.66
N GLU A 158 -4.69 13.71 12.53
CA GLU A 158 -3.97 14.97 12.71
C GLU A 158 -2.82 15.10 11.68
N PRO A 159 -2.25 16.30 11.49
CA PRO A 159 -1.22 16.54 10.47
C PRO A 159 0.04 15.66 10.57
N ASP A 160 0.38 15.17 11.75
CA ASP A 160 1.56 14.35 12.02
C ASP A 160 1.27 12.84 12.03
N ASP A 161 0.04 12.44 11.68
CA ASP A 161 -0.37 11.05 11.60
C ASP A 161 -0.13 10.44 10.21
N ALA A 162 -0.28 9.12 10.14
CA ALA A 162 -0.26 8.38 8.89
C ALA A 162 -1.59 7.66 8.63
N ILE A 163 -2.03 7.67 7.38
CA ILE A 163 -3.17 6.88 6.89
C ILE A 163 -2.62 5.89 5.87
N LEU A 164 -2.77 4.60 6.15
CA LEU A 164 -2.43 3.52 5.23
C LEU A 164 -3.71 2.91 4.67
N VAL A 165 -3.86 2.88 3.35
CA VAL A 165 -4.96 2.22 2.66
C VAL A 165 -4.42 0.98 1.94
N CYS A 166 -4.86 -0.22 2.32
CA CYS A 166 -4.34 -1.46 1.73
C CYS A 166 -5.31 -2.65 1.82
N GLY A 167 -4.79 -3.85 1.45
CA GLY A 167 -5.44 -5.16 1.52
C GLY A 167 -5.98 -5.65 0.18
N SER A 168 -6.23 -4.76 -0.79
CA SER A 168 -6.65 -5.12 -2.14
C SER A 168 -6.37 -4.01 -3.14
N LEU A 169 -6.04 -4.38 -4.38
CA LEU A 169 -5.99 -3.41 -5.49
C LEU A 169 -7.34 -2.73 -5.75
N PHE A 170 -8.46 -3.40 -5.45
CA PHE A 170 -9.80 -2.81 -5.59
C PHE A 170 -10.03 -1.72 -4.54
N VAL A 171 -9.63 -1.95 -3.29
CA VAL A 171 -9.67 -0.95 -2.22
C VAL A 171 -8.86 0.29 -2.61
N VAL A 172 -7.62 0.08 -3.06
CA VAL A 172 -6.74 1.17 -3.50
C VAL A 172 -7.32 1.92 -4.71
N ALA A 173 -7.89 1.20 -5.68
CA ALA A 173 -8.48 1.82 -6.86
C ALA A 173 -9.68 2.74 -6.51
N GLU A 174 -10.50 2.34 -5.53
CA GLU A 174 -11.61 3.17 -5.05
C GLU A 174 -11.10 4.37 -4.25
N ALA A 175 -10.21 4.16 -3.28
CA ALA A 175 -9.61 5.23 -2.49
C ALA A 175 -8.92 6.28 -3.36
N ARG A 176 -8.18 5.83 -4.39
CA ARG A 176 -7.42 6.69 -5.29
C ARG A 176 -8.30 7.66 -6.09
N ARG A 177 -9.60 7.39 -6.27
CA ARG A 177 -10.54 8.29 -6.97
C ARG A 177 -10.62 9.68 -6.32
N ARG A 178 -10.39 9.77 -4.99
CA ARG A 178 -10.37 11.04 -4.27
C ARG A 178 -9.35 12.05 -4.83
N TRP A 179 -8.21 11.56 -5.34
CA TRP A 179 -7.14 12.38 -5.93
C TRP A 179 -7.16 12.39 -7.47
N SER A 180 -8.13 11.71 -8.08
CA SER A 180 -8.32 11.76 -9.53
C SER A 180 -9.23 12.93 -9.86
N HIS A 181 -8.65 14.06 -10.31
CA HIS A 181 -9.43 15.12 -10.89
C HIS A 181 -9.93 14.71 -12.28
N PRO A 182 -11.18 15.07 -12.65
CA PRO A 182 -11.70 14.86 -13.99
C PRO A 182 -10.91 15.64 -15.05
#